data_ba57135cdc295a43e1de25706e709e64
#
_entry.id   ba57135cdc295a43e1de25706e709e64
#
_cell.length_a   1.000
_cell.length_b   1.000
_cell.length_c   1.000
_cell.angle_alpha   90.00
_cell.angle_beta   90.00
_cell.angle_gamma   90.00
#
_symmetry.space_group_name_H-M   'P 1'
#
loop_
_entity.id
_entity.type
_entity.pdbx_description
1 polymer ?
#
loop_
_entity_poly.entity_id
_entity_poly.type
_entity_poly.pdbx_seq_one_letter_code
_entity_poly.pdbx_strand_id
1 'polypeptide(L)'
;MIRKIHLFIFMLCFAIVGIQAQEDAFENVNVISDDLTVDSEQNAKWRMGQANYYAKPKDAWELGVHFGHLLIAGDVDSAIPGGYGLGLHLRKALHYTFSLRADVFYGKASGLEAQPSSHSSAGGGLVQSAFSDYSISNGHPDQTWFPSYQTTSAYGAIQGIFNIGNMLFHKDRNKWNWYVTGGFGLANYTTNLDLLDASGAPYTDLRIASGFNSQLFDTKAGRSDIRNAIDGIYDGVYETQGPSKKGVFSLGGDGSNINVVLTASMGISRRISKSFNIGLEHQIMHSGNDFLDGINSRSAFDQTNSSDIMHYTNIRFAYNLGSSDKRTEPLYWLNPLDATFNDIAELKRRPILDLTDEDGDGVIDMIDQELGSPAGYSVDTRGVTLDSDRDGLADGKDKEIFSPPGFEVDSDGVAIVPTYMSETDVNRIVDAKTAAMSEAIDENCGKWFLPMLHFSSDKYDIKPEYYGHLHHVANVMQMCPNTCVSVVGHTDIRSGNEYNRVLSYNRAKSAVDYLVTNYGIDRSRFILMYGGEETPLSISGNAGNLMNRRVEFRVCTTGDSDMARPEGPDAGSGGSKSGSTYSGNKNSGY
;
A
#
# COMPACT_ATOMS: atom_id res chain seq x y z
N MET A 1 39.22 -4.03 14.21
CA MET A 1 39.09 -4.72 12.91
C MET A 1 37.70 -5.29 12.73
N ILE A 2 37.12 -5.91 13.74
CA ILE A 2 35.76 -6.47 13.75
C ILE A 2 34.71 -5.42 13.36
N ARG A 3 34.76 -4.18 13.91
CA ARG A 3 33.87 -3.07 13.49
C ARG A 3 33.91 -2.77 11.99
N LYS A 4 35.09 -2.92 11.35
CA LYS A 4 35.22 -2.71 9.91
C LYS A 4 34.70 -3.89 9.09
N ILE A 5 34.79 -5.12 9.60
CA ILE A 5 34.29 -6.33 8.95
C ILE A 5 32.73 -6.32 8.99
N HIS A 6 32.13 -5.99 10.12
CA HIS A 6 30.67 -5.88 10.22
C HIS A 6 30.14 -4.75 9.33
N LEU A 7 30.82 -3.60 9.30
CA LEU A 7 30.46 -2.50 8.40
C LEU A 7 30.62 -2.88 6.93
N PHE A 8 31.67 -3.68 6.61
CA PHE A 8 31.92 -4.13 5.25
C PHE A 8 30.92 -5.21 4.80
N ILE A 9 30.59 -6.17 5.65
CA ILE A 9 29.53 -7.15 5.39
C ILE A 9 28.19 -6.43 5.22
N PHE A 10 27.93 -5.42 6.06
CA PHE A 10 26.74 -4.60 5.98
C PHE A 10 26.67 -3.78 4.67
N MET A 11 27.78 -3.15 4.25
CA MET A 11 27.89 -2.46 2.96
C MET A 11 27.83 -3.41 1.76
N LEU A 12 28.40 -4.61 1.86
CA LEU A 12 28.36 -5.61 0.79
C LEU A 12 26.93 -6.14 0.58
N CYS A 13 26.18 -6.36 1.66
CA CYS A 13 24.76 -6.68 1.58
C CYS A 13 23.95 -5.55 0.90
N PHE A 14 24.28 -4.29 1.15
CA PHE A 14 23.65 -3.15 0.48
C PHE A 14 23.98 -3.09 -1.02
N ALA A 15 25.22 -3.37 -1.40
CA ALA A 15 25.65 -3.31 -2.80
C ALA A 15 25.03 -4.43 -3.66
N ILE A 16 24.95 -5.66 -3.12
CA ILE A 16 24.39 -6.81 -3.85
C ILE A 16 22.89 -6.65 -4.08
N VAL A 17 22.16 -6.03 -3.14
CA VAL A 17 20.70 -5.81 -3.27
C VAL A 17 20.37 -4.67 -4.24
N GLY A 18 21.27 -3.67 -4.35
CA GLY A 18 21.08 -2.55 -5.30
C GLY A 18 21.12 -2.98 -6.77
N ILE A 19 21.91 -4.01 -7.10
CA ILE A 19 22.11 -4.45 -8.49
C ILE A 19 20.96 -5.34 -8.98
N GLN A 20 20.41 -6.22 -8.15
CA GLN A 20 19.26 -7.08 -8.55
C GLN A 20 17.91 -6.36 -8.55
N ALA A 21 17.81 -5.21 -7.89
CA ALA A 21 16.55 -4.46 -7.84
C ALA A 21 16.19 -3.76 -9.17
N GLN A 22 17.16 -3.65 -10.09
CA GLN A 22 16.99 -2.90 -11.34
C GLN A 22 16.56 -3.77 -12.54
N GLU A 23 16.87 -5.07 -12.53
CA GLU A 23 16.55 -5.97 -13.65
C GLU A 23 15.12 -6.55 -13.59
N ASP A 24 14.55 -6.75 -12.41
CA ASP A 24 13.20 -7.35 -12.26
C ASP A 24 12.03 -6.38 -12.55
N ALA A 25 12.33 -5.11 -12.87
CA ALA A 25 11.30 -4.06 -12.95
C ALA A 25 10.48 -4.07 -14.25
N PHE A 26 10.90 -4.80 -15.28
CA PHE A 26 10.29 -4.71 -16.62
C PHE A 26 9.61 -5.98 -17.14
N GLU A 27 9.71 -7.12 -16.49
CA GLU A 27 9.35 -8.38 -17.13
C GLU A 27 8.02 -9.04 -16.72
N ASN A 28 7.23 -8.50 -15.80
CA ASN A 28 5.96 -9.14 -15.43
C ASN A 28 4.81 -8.17 -15.09
N VAL A 29 4.28 -7.49 -16.10
CA VAL A 29 2.99 -6.78 -16.02
C VAL A 29 1.78 -7.75 -16.15
N ASN A 30 2.00 -9.04 -16.20
CA ASN A 30 0.98 -10.02 -16.61
C ASN A 30 0.50 -10.99 -15.53
N VAL A 31 0.42 -10.59 -14.27
CA VAL A 31 -0.30 -11.44 -13.30
C VAL A 31 -1.15 -10.57 -12.39
N ILE A 32 -2.39 -10.37 -12.78
CA ILE A 32 -3.46 -10.20 -11.80
C ILE A 32 -3.46 -11.50 -11.01
N SER A 33 -2.93 -11.48 -9.81
CA SER A 33 -3.00 -12.66 -8.97
C SER A 33 -4.40 -12.78 -8.40
N ASP A 34 -5.19 -13.68 -8.94
CA ASP A 34 -6.38 -14.27 -8.28
C ASP A 34 -6.04 -14.90 -6.91
N ASP A 35 -4.80 -14.84 -6.51
CA ASP A 35 -4.18 -15.49 -5.38
C ASP A 35 -4.21 -14.65 -4.07
N LEU A 36 -4.62 -13.40 -4.12
CA LEU A 36 -4.90 -12.62 -2.94
C LEU A 36 -6.34 -12.94 -2.50
N THR A 37 -6.50 -13.86 -1.58
CA THR A 37 -7.75 -14.05 -0.83
C THR A 37 -7.97 -12.81 0.04
N VAL A 38 -8.38 -11.76 -0.62
CA VAL A 38 -8.79 -10.50 -0.01
C VAL A 38 -10.19 -10.74 0.57
N ASP A 39 -10.47 -10.19 1.72
CA ASP A 39 -11.84 -10.12 2.24
C ASP A 39 -12.72 -9.44 1.18
N SER A 40 -13.46 -10.26 0.44
CA SER A 40 -14.25 -9.83 -0.73
C SER A 40 -15.33 -8.81 -0.33
N GLU A 41 -15.88 -8.92 0.88
CA GLU A 41 -16.88 -7.99 1.39
C GLU A 41 -16.27 -6.62 1.70
N GLN A 42 -15.11 -6.58 2.34
CA GLN A 42 -14.42 -5.32 2.61
C GLN A 42 -13.90 -4.68 1.33
N ASN A 43 -13.44 -5.48 0.37
CA ASN A 43 -13.02 -4.99 -0.94
C ASN A 43 -14.19 -4.37 -1.72
N ALA A 44 -15.35 -5.03 -1.70
CA ALA A 44 -16.57 -4.48 -2.29
C ALA A 44 -16.98 -3.16 -1.62
N LYS A 45 -16.96 -3.07 -0.30
CA LYS A 45 -17.23 -1.83 0.45
C LYS A 45 -16.24 -0.72 0.10
N TRP A 46 -14.95 -1.05 -0.06
CA TRP A 46 -13.94 -0.07 -0.46
C TRP A 46 -14.17 0.42 -1.89
N ARG A 47 -14.44 -0.47 -2.84
CA ARG A 47 -14.78 -0.12 -4.23
C ARG A 47 -16.03 0.74 -4.34
N MET A 48 -17.01 0.55 -3.45
CA MET A 48 -18.20 1.38 -3.35
C MET A 48 -18.00 2.69 -2.55
N GLY A 49 -16.78 2.98 -2.09
CA GLY A 49 -16.49 4.16 -1.27
C GLY A 49 -17.05 4.11 0.15
N GLN A 50 -17.52 2.94 0.60
CA GLN A 50 -18.10 2.73 1.93
C GLN A 50 -17.06 2.36 2.99
N ALA A 51 -15.81 2.11 2.61
CA ALA A 51 -14.68 1.88 3.51
C ALA A 51 -13.52 2.81 3.16
N ASN A 52 -12.83 3.31 4.19
CA ASN A 52 -11.74 4.26 4.03
C ASN A 52 -10.43 3.61 3.55
N TYR A 53 -10.35 2.29 3.52
CA TYR A 53 -9.15 1.54 3.12
C TYR A 53 -9.53 0.19 2.53
N TYR A 54 -8.65 -0.26 1.66
CA TYR A 54 -8.66 -1.58 1.04
C TYR A 54 -8.70 -2.71 2.09
N ALA A 55 -9.26 -3.85 1.71
CA ALA A 55 -9.33 -5.02 2.57
C ALA A 55 -7.94 -5.40 3.10
N LYS A 56 -7.81 -5.38 4.43
CA LYS A 56 -6.58 -5.78 5.12
C LYS A 56 -6.69 -7.24 5.53
N PRO A 57 -5.61 -8.02 5.38
CA PRO A 57 -5.54 -9.32 6.04
C PRO A 57 -5.70 -9.12 7.54
N LYS A 58 -6.68 -9.79 8.13
CA LYS A 58 -6.92 -9.76 9.58
C LYS A 58 -5.95 -10.72 10.26
N ASP A 59 -5.34 -10.24 11.36
CA ASP A 59 -4.66 -11.07 12.37
C ASP A 59 -3.52 -11.96 11.88
N ALA A 60 -2.72 -11.48 10.92
CA ALA A 60 -1.49 -12.17 10.55
C ALA A 60 -0.43 -12.01 11.65
N TRP A 61 -0.17 -13.09 12.36
CA TRP A 61 0.90 -13.23 13.32
C TRP A 61 2.07 -13.96 12.68
N GLU A 62 3.27 -13.61 13.08
CA GLU A 62 4.51 -14.27 12.69
C GLU A 62 5.15 -14.84 13.96
N LEU A 63 5.45 -16.12 13.94
CA LEU A 63 6.26 -16.80 14.95
C LEU A 63 7.58 -17.18 14.32
N GLY A 64 8.69 -16.87 14.98
CA GLY A 64 9.99 -17.21 14.44
C GLY A 64 11.01 -17.57 15.50
N VAL A 65 12.08 -18.18 15.01
CA VAL A 65 13.28 -18.52 15.75
C VAL A 65 14.44 -17.75 15.17
N HIS A 66 15.43 -17.42 16.00
CA HIS A 66 16.66 -16.81 15.54
C HIS A 66 17.86 -17.38 16.29
N PHE A 67 18.96 -17.48 15.59
CA PHE A 67 20.24 -17.85 16.16
C PHE A 67 21.36 -17.09 15.46
N GLY A 68 22.45 -16.89 16.16
CA GLY A 68 23.55 -16.14 15.60
C GLY A 68 24.72 -15.94 16.55
N HIS A 69 25.59 -15.05 16.12
CA HIS A 69 26.82 -14.70 16.81
C HIS A 69 26.56 -13.55 17.78
N LEU A 70 26.92 -13.76 19.05
CA LEU A 70 26.86 -12.76 20.12
C LEU A 70 28.28 -12.32 20.48
N LEU A 71 28.48 -11.02 20.60
CA LEU A 71 29.71 -10.45 21.13
C LEU A 71 29.39 -9.28 22.06
N ILE A 72 30.25 -9.05 23.03
CA ILE A 72 30.19 -7.90 23.94
C ILE A 72 31.31 -6.94 23.52
N ALA A 73 30.95 -5.71 23.28
CA ALA A 73 31.90 -4.62 23.03
C ALA A 73 32.03 -3.84 24.34
N GLY A 74 33.03 -4.15 25.12
CA GLY A 74 33.39 -3.58 26.39
C GLY A 74 34.89 -3.33 26.48
N ASP A 75 35.42 -3.42 27.69
CA ASP A 75 36.84 -3.23 28.00
C ASP A 75 37.69 -4.44 27.62
N VAL A 76 37.09 -5.64 27.61
CA VAL A 76 37.79 -6.89 27.24
C VAL A 76 37.53 -7.21 25.75
N ASP A 77 38.57 -7.57 25.03
CA ASP A 77 38.43 -7.99 23.64
C ASP A 77 37.57 -9.27 23.53
N SER A 78 36.55 -9.25 22.66
CA SER A 78 35.75 -10.43 22.40
C SER A 78 36.54 -11.50 21.63
N ALA A 79 36.50 -12.74 22.10
CA ALA A 79 37.07 -13.88 21.36
C ALA A 79 36.26 -14.15 20.07
N ILE A 80 36.91 -14.63 19.01
CA ILE A 80 36.25 -15.08 17.79
C ILE A 80 36.49 -16.58 17.60
N PRO A 81 35.42 -17.41 17.55
CA PRO A 81 33.99 -17.09 17.66
C PRO A 81 33.58 -16.79 19.09
N GLY A 82 33.27 -15.53 19.41
CA GLY A 82 33.09 -15.04 20.78
C GLY A 82 31.87 -15.57 21.53
N GLY A 83 30.84 -15.99 20.84
CA GLY A 83 29.63 -16.46 21.51
C GLY A 83 28.49 -16.76 20.57
N TYR A 84 27.44 -17.29 21.12
CA TYR A 84 26.22 -17.64 20.40
C TYR A 84 25.00 -17.11 21.10
N GLY A 85 23.96 -16.90 20.33
CA GLY A 85 22.63 -16.53 20.84
C GLY A 85 21.55 -17.32 20.14
N LEU A 86 20.49 -17.59 20.86
CA LEU A 86 19.29 -18.26 20.37
C LEU A 86 18.06 -17.55 20.94
N GLY A 87 17.01 -17.45 20.16
CA GLY A 87 15.78 -16.88 20.67
C GLY A 87 14.55 -17.18 19.83
N LEU A 88 13.44 -16.68 20.34
CA LEU A 88 12.11 -16.81 19.75
C LEU A 88 11.48 -15.42 19.63
N HIS A 89 10.73 -15.21 18.59
CA HIS A 89 9.97 -13.97 18.47
C HIS A 89 8.55 -14.21 17.99
N LEU A 90 7.65 -13.38 18.48
CA LEU A 90 6.27 -13.28 18.03
C LEU A 90 6.04 -11.85 17.52
N ARG A 91 5.66 -11.72 16.25
CA ARG A 91 5.44 -10.44 15.61
C ARG A 91 4.02 -10.30 15.11
N LYS A 92 3.45 -9.11 15.27
CA LYS A 92 2.15 -8.73 14.72
C LYS A 92 2.31 -7.50 13.84
N ALA A 93 1.87 -7.59 12.58
CA ALA A 93 1.79 -6.44 11.70
C ALA A 93 0.57 -5.59 12.07
N LEU A 94 0.78 -4.36 12.53
CA LEU A 94 -0.29 -3.41 12.86
C LEU A 94 -0.62 -2.51 11.66
N HIS A 95 0.38 -2.23 10.85
CA HIS A 95 0.30 -1.40 9.65
C HIS A 95 1.28 -1.90 8.60
N TYR A 96 1.15 -1.46 7.35
CA TYR A 96 2.07 -1.80 6.26
C TYR A 96 3.53 -1.44 6.56
N THR A 97 3.73 -0.34 7.31
CA THR A 97 5.05 0.17 7.67
C THR A 97 5.44 -0.13 9.11
N PHE A 98 4.51 -0.53 9.98
CA PHE A 98 4.75 -0.70 11.41
C PHE A 98 4.26 -2.06 11.92
N SER A 99 5.10 -2.71 12.74
CA SER A 99 4.79 -3.96 13.42
C SER A 99 5.27 -3.92 14.86
N LEU A 100 4.67 -4.72 15.72
CA LEU A 100 5.15 -4.99 17.06
C LEU A 100 5.72 -6.40 17.13
N ARG A 101 6.83 -6.57 17.85
CA ARG A 101 7.51 -7.84 18.09
C ARG A 101 7.75 -8.03 19.59
N ALA A 102 7.35 -9.16 20.11
CA ALA A 102 7.86 -9.68 21.38
C ALA A 102 9.04 -10.60 21.06
N ASP A 103 10.16 -10.41 21.74
CA ASP A 103 11.42 -11.11 21.48
C ASP A 103 11.95 -11.68 22.79
N VAL A 104 12.26 -12.98 22.80
CA VAL A 104 12.88 -13.69 23.93
C VAL A 104 14.21 -14.25 23.45
N PHE A 105 15.26 -13.99 24.18
CA PHE A 105 16.61 -14.32 23.81
C PHE A 105 17.36 -14.96 24.97
N TYR A 106 18.22 -15.90 24.62
CA TYR A 106 19.24 -16.49 25.48
C TYR A 106 20.56 -16.53 24.72
N GLY A 107 21.65 -16.09 25.33
CA GLY A 107 22.93 -16.10 24.69
C GLY A 107 24.08 -16.23 25.68
N LYS A 108 25.21 -16.71 25.17
CA LYS A 108 26.46 -16.87 25.91
C LYS A 108 27.57 -16.25 25.07
N ALA A 109 28.33 -15.35 25.68
CA ALA A 109 29.47 -14.71 25.04
C ALA A 109 30.69 -14.83 25.94
N SER A 110 31.87 -14.93 25.34
CA SER A 110 33.16 -14.98 26.06
C SER A 110 34.16 -14.03 25.42
N GLY A 111 35.12 -13.60 26.18
CA GLY A 111 36.21 -12.76 25.71
C GLY A 111 37.48 -13.01 26.54
N LEU A 112 38.63 -12.68 25.92
CA LEU A 112 39.95 -12.80 26.52
C LEU A 112 40.77 -11.59 26.10
N GLU A 113 41.24 -10.83 27.08
CA GLU A 113 42.08 -9.65 26.86
C GLU A 113 43.56 -10.06 26.68
N ALA A 114 44.21 -9.39 25.75
CA ALA A 114 45.66 -9.58 25.53
C ALA A 114 46.51 -8.67 26.43
N GLN A 115 45.90 -7.70 27.08
CA GLN A 115 46.56 -6.79 28.00
C GLN A 115 46.39 -7.30 29.42
N PRO A 116 47.50 -7.46 30.18
CA PRO A 116 47.40 -7.85 31.57
C PRO A 116 46.82 -6.71 32.43
N SER A 117 45.99 -7.07 33.36
CA SER A 117 45.45 -6.14 34.36
C SER A 117 46.07 -6.43 35.71
N SER A 118 46.56 -5.38 36.36
CA SER A 118 47.04 -5.43 37.74
C SER A 118 46.06 -4.85 38.75
N HIS A 119 44.85 -4.47 38.27
CA HIS A 119 43.92 -3.69 39.06
C HIS A 119 42.91 -4.57 39.78
N SER A 120 42.95 -4.55 41.14
CA SER A 120 42.01 -5.26 41.98
C SER A 120 40.60 -4.63 41.98
N SER A 121 40.49 -3.36 41.54
CA SER A 121 39.22 -2.61 41.55
C SER A 121 38.39 -2.84 40.27
N ALA A 122 38.90 -3.58 39.30
CA ALA A 122 38.12 -3.89 38.12
C ALA A 122 36.77 -4.57 38.44
N GLY A 123 36.58 -5.08 39.63
CA GLY A 123 35.39 -5.79 40.00
C GLY A 123 34.83 -5.56 41.39
N GLY A 124 35.06 -4.40 41.98
CA GLY A 124 34.33 -4.02 43.20
C GLY A 124 34.39 -5.03 44.36
N GLY A 125 35.54 -5.44 44.78
CA GLY A 125 35.73 -6.22 45.99
C GLY A 125 35.62 -7.76 45.89
N LEU A 126 34.94 -8.31 44.89
CA LEU A 126 34.85 -9.77 44.68
C LEU A 126 36.11 -10.33 44.03
N VAL A 127 36.66 -9.62 43.07
CA VAL A 127 37.99 -9.94 42.51
C VAL A 127 39.08 -9.79 43.57
N GLN A 128 38.91 -8.85 44.48
CA GLN A 128 39.85 -8.62 45.57
C GLN A 128 39.84 -9.76 46.61
N SER A 129 38.74 -10.46 46.83
CA SER A 129 38.74 -11.66 47.69
C SER A 129 39.35 -12.89 47.05
N ALA A 130 39.11 -13.09 45.73
CA ALA A 130 39.79 -14.11 44.94
C ALA A 130 41.30 -13.77 44.74
N PHE A 131 41.64 -12.48 44.71
CA PHE A 131 43.00 -11.96 44.55
C PHE A 131 43.63 -11.55 45.89
N SER A 132 43.06 -11.81 47.04
CA SER A 132 43.76 -11.60 48.31
C SER A 132 45.05 -12.38 48.36
N ASP A 133 45.13 -13.55 47.73
CA ASP A 133 46.31 -14.35 47.59
C ASP A 133 47.27 -13.86 46.46
N TYR A 134 46.76 -13.04 45.52
CA TYR A 134 47.55 -12.28 44.54
C TYR A 134 48.05 -10.94 45.07
N SER A 135 47.97 -10.71 46.36
CA SER A 135 48.32 -9.45 47.02
C SER A 135 49.80 -9.08 46.76
N ILE A 136 49.96 -7.85 46.28
CA ILE A 136 51.25 -7.12 46.15
C ILE A 136 52.05 -7.12 47.45
N SER A 137 51.44 -7.44 48.61
CA SER A 137 52.05 -7.47 49.92
C SER A 137 53.06 -8.63 50.12
N ASN A 138 53.07 -9.65 49.29
CA ASN A 138 53.95 -10.80 49.41
C ASN A 138 55.23 -10.74 48.53
N GLY A 139 55.57 -9.59 47.97
CA GLY A 139 56.86 -9.37 47.34
C GLY A 139 56.98 -9.86 45.88
N HIS A 140 55.89 -10.21 45.25
CA HIS A 140 55.86 -10.54 43.82
C HIS A 140 55.21 -9.41 43.01
N PRO A 141 56.02 -8.50 42.41
CA PRO A 141 55.52 -7.37 41.65
C PRO A 141 54.85 -7.74 40.31
N ASP A 142 54.87 -9.01 39.93
CA ASP A 142 54.45 -9.47 38.62
C ASP A 142 53.12 -10.24 38.60
N GLN A 143 52.33 -10.17 39.68
CA GLN A 143 51.01 -10.83 39.72
C GLN A 143 49.99 -10.02 38.93
N THR A 144 49.94 -10.25 37.67
CA THR A 144 48.96 -9.69 36.75
C THR A 144 48.13 -10.84 36.19
N TRP A 145 46.85 -10.55 36.00
CA TRP A 145 45.91 -11.46 35.37
C TRP A 145 45.47 -10.92 34.01
N PHE A 146 45.01 -11.80 33.11
CA PHE A 146 44.45 -11.38 31.84
C PHE A 146 42.93 -11.54 31.96
N PRO A 147 42.16 -10.47 31.78
CA PRO A 147 40.70 -10.58 31.87
C PRO A 147 40.15 -11.63 30.90
N SER A 148 39.54 -12.65 31.47
CA SER A 148 38.82 -13.71 30.75
C SER A 148 37.44 -13.87 31.33
N TYR A 149 36.42 -13.70 30.51
CA TYR A 149 35.04 -13.74 30.96
C TYR A 149 34.17 -14.63 30.12
N GLN A 150 33.11 -15.09 30.75
CA GLN A 150 31.97 -15.73 30.10
C GLN A 150 30.67 -15.15 30.65
N THR A 151 29.91 -14.50 29.77
CA THR A 151 28.63 -13.89 30.15
C THR A 151 27.48 -14.63 29.54
N THR A 152 26.58 -15.05 30.41
CA THR A 152 25.28 -15.61 30.02
C THR A 152 24.25 -14.51 30.15
N SER A 153 23.46 -14.30 29.11
CA SER A 153 22.42 -13.30 29.07
C SER A 153 21.09 -13.88 28.64
N ALA A 154 20.03 -13.47 29.30
CA ALA A 154 18.66 -13.76 28.90
C ALA A 154 17.83 -12.50 28.96
N TYR A 155 17.03 -12.22 27.94
CA TYR A 155 16.13 -11.08 27.96
C TYR A 155 14.78 -11.39 27.32
N GLY A 156 13.77 -10.57 27.73
CA GLY A 156 12.49 -10.46 27.04
C GLY A 156 12.24 -8.99 26.72
N ALA A 157 11.95 -8.69 25.46
CA ALA A 157 11.76 -7.33 24.97
C ALA A 157 10.53 -7.16 24.09
N ILE A 158 9.97 -5.95 24.11
CA ILE A 158 8.95 -5.51 23.16
C ILE A 158 9.60 -4.50 22.23
N GLN A 159 9.45 -4.71 20.94
CA GLN A 159 10.13 -3.93 19.90
C GLN A 159 9.12 -3.44 18.87
N GLY A 160 9.21 -2.15 18.53
CA GLY A 160 8.56 -1.57 17.37
C GLY A 160 9.41 -1.80 16.12
N ILE A 161 8.83 -2.22 15.03
CA ILE A 161 9.51 -2.47 13.75
C ILE A 161 8.97 -1.53 12.70
N PHE A 162 9.86 -0.78 12.07
CA PHE A 162 9.56 0.06 10.92
C PHE A 162 10.07 -0.59 9.64
N ASN A 163 9.14 -0.90 8.73
CA ASN A 163 9.44 -1.56 7.45
C ASN A 163 9.73 -0.49 6.40
N ILE A 164 11.01 -0.29 6.12
CA ILE A 164 11.49 0.74 5.20
C ILE A 164 11.14 0.39 3.75
N GLY A 165 11.12 -0.90 3.42
CA GLY A 165 10.78 -1.38 2.08
C GLY A 165 9.42 -0.87 1.59
N ASN A 166 8.42 -0.88 2.45
CA ASN A 166 7.08 -0.39 2.11
C ASN A 166 6.93 1.13 2.12
N MET A 167 7.92 1.87 2.65
CA MET A 167 7.93 3.33 2.60
C MET A 167 8.58 3.85 1.32
N LEU A 168 9.62 3.17 0.83
CA LEU A 168 10.46 3.66 -0.26
C LEU A 168 10.24 2.92 -1.58
N PHE A 169 9.81 1.67 -1.54
CA PHE A 169 9.74 0.79 -2.71
C PHE A 169 8.33 0.22 -2.86
N HIS A 170 7.53 0.86 -3.68
CA HIS A 170 6.18 0.40 -4.01
C HIS A 170 6.23 -0.59 -5.18
N LYS A 171 6.78 -1.79 -4.94
CA LYS A 171 6.79 -2.87 -5.93
C LYS A 171 5.61 -3.83 -5.72
N ASP A 172 5.08 -4.34 -6.80
CA ASP A 172 3.93 -5.24 -6.86
C ASP A 172 4.07 -6.51 -6.01
N ARG A 173 5.29 -6.98 -5.78
CA ARG A 173 5.59 -8.11 -4.90
C ARG A 173 6.95 -7.90 -4.25
N ASN A 174 6.96 -7.38 -3.04
CA ASN A 174 8.20 -7.29 -2.28
C ASN A 174 8.68 -8.70 -1.86
N LYS A 175 9.73 -9.18 -2.51
CA LYS A 175 10.45 -10.39 -2.06
C LYS A 175 11.41 -10.07 -0.91
N TRP A 176 11.85 -8.81 -0.78
CA TRP A 176 12.79 -8.34 0.22
C TRP A 176 12.16 -7.23 1.06
N ASN A 177 12.36 -7.28 2.36
CA ASN A 177 11.92 -6.27 3.30
C ASN A 177 13.09 -5.79 4.16
N TRP A 178 13.37 -4.49 4.10
CA TRP A 178 14.31 -3.82 4.96
C TRP A 178 13.56 -3.21 6.12
N TYR A 179 14.10 -3.39 7.31
CA TYR A 179 13.46 -2.87 8.51
C TYR A 179 14.47 -2.39 9.54
N VAL A 180 14.05 -1.47 10.37
CA VAL A 180 14.73 -1.06 11.58
C VAL A 180 13.82 -1.31 12.78
N THR A 181 14.44 -1.61 13.91
CA THR A 181 13.68 -1.83 15.14
C THR A 181 14.21 -0.96 16.26
N GLY A 182 13.31 -0.63 17.17
CA GLY A 182 13.65 -0.01 18.44
C GLY A 182 12.72 -0.57 19.52
N GLY A 183 13.27 -0.84 20.69
CA GLY A 183 12.48 -1.42 21.77
C GLY A 183 13.16 -1.40 23.12
N PHE A 184 12.45 -1.90 24.07
CA PHE A 184 12.94 -2.03 25.44
C PHE A 184 12.46 -3.36 26.03
N GLY A 185 13.19 -3.82 27.03
CA GLY A 185 12.88 -5.06 27.71
C GLY A 185 13.56 -5.17 29.05
N LEU A 186 13.46 -6.37 29.58
CA LEU A 186 14.10 -6.75 30.84
C LEU A 186 15.12 -7.84 30.55
N ALA A 187 16.29 -7.73 31.11
CA ALA A 187 17.40 -8.65 30.92
C ALA A 187 18.03 -9.06 32.23
N ASN A 188 18.44 -10.31 32.28
CA ASN A 188 19.28 -10.86 33.34
C ASN A 188 20.65 -11.23 32.75
N TYR A 189 21.70 -10.85 33.42
CA TYR A 189 23.08 -11.14 33.03
C TYR A 189 23.81 -11.81 34.18
N THR A 190 24.58 -12.82 33.85
CA THR A 190 25.54 -13.45 34.77
C THR A 190 26.88 -13.54 34.07
N THR A 191 27.86 -12.86 34.62
CA THR A 191 29.24 -12.86 34.12
C THR A 191 30.10 -13.63 35.10
N ASN A 192 30.85 -14.57 34.60
CA ASN A 192 31.82 -15.35 35.34
C ASN A 192 33.22 -15.13 34.76
N LEU A 193 34.18 -15.17 35.59
CA LEU A 193 35.60 -14.98 35.29
C LEU A 193 36.38 -16.29 35.50
N ASP A 194 37.33 -16.55 34.65
CA ASP A 194 38.32 -17.63 34.78
C ASP A 194 39.54 -17.10 35.53
N LEU A 195 39.56 -17.31 36.84
CA LEU A 195 40.58 -16.75 37.75
C LEU A 195 41.41 -17.84 38.47
N LEU A 196 40.88 -19.06 38.57
CA LEU A 196 41.47 -20.14 39.33
C LEU A 196 41.73 -21.31 38.40
N ASP A 197 42.79 -22.07 38.64
CA ASP A 197 43.10 -23.30 37.94
C ASP A 197 42.21 -24.48 38.42
N ALA A 198 42.32 -25.61 37.76
CA ALA A 198 41.57 -26.81 38.09
C ALA A 198 41.79 -27.33 39.55
N SER A 199 42.78 -26.84 40.25
CA SER A 199 43.02 -27.12 41.66
C SER A 199 42.36 -26.12 42.61
N GLY A 200 41.77 -25.05 42.07
CA GLY A 200 41.20 -23.92 42.79
C GLY A 200 42.27 -22.92 43.27
N ALA A 201 43.47 -22.99 42.70
CA ALA A 201 44.53 -22.03 42.99
C ALA A 201 44.62 -20.94 41.92
N PRO A 202 45.02 -19.73 42.24
CA PRO A 202 45.27 -18.69 41.27
C PRO A 202 46.35 -19.08 40.28
N TYR A 203 46.18 -18.70 39.01
CA TYR A 203 47.21 -18.88 37.97
C TYR A 203 48.46 -18.08 38.30
N THR A 204 49.64 -18.70 38.20
CA THR A 204 50.91 -18.06 38.48
C THR A 204 51.68 -17.73 37.20
N ASP A 205 52.45 -16.65 37.26
CA ASP A 205 53.37 -16.25 36.20
C ASP A 205 52.77 -16.06 34.82
N LEU A 206 51.47 -15.72 34.71
CA LEU A 206 50.76 -15.54 33.46
C LEU A 206 51.44 -14.57 32.51
N ARG A 207 52.02 -13.49 33.01
CA ARG A 207 52.73 -12.49 32.22
C ARG A 207 53.97 -13.06 31.56
N ILE A 208 54.70 -13.90 32.27
CA ILE A 208 55.93 -14.55 31.76
C ILE A 208 55.56 -15.68 30.80
N ALA A 209 54.57 -16.49 31.18
CA ALA A 209 54.13 -17.62 30.38
C ALA A 209 53.47 -17.21 29.06
N SER A 210 52.76 -16.07 29.03
CA SER A 210 52.16 -15.49 27.81
C SER A 210 53.16 -14.83 26.89
N GLY A 211 54.40 -14.61 27.36
CA GLY A 211 55.43 -13.86 26.62
C GLY A 211 55.06 -12.38 26.41
N PHE A 212 54.20 -11.83 27.26
CA PHE A 212 53.73 -10.46 27.12
C PHE A 212 54.91 -9.46 27.17
N ASN A 213 54.99 -8.63 26.14
CA ASN A 213 55.78 -7.41 26.13
C ASN A 213 55.04 -6.32 25.34
N SER A 214 55.36 -5.06 25.62
CA SER A 214 54.67 -3.91 25.00
C SER A 214 54.83 -3.86 23.47
N GLN A 215 55.99 -4.26 22.95
CA GLN A 215 56.25 -4.28 21.50
C GLN A 215 55.44 -5.35 20.79
N LEU A 216 55.23 -6.51 21.41
CA LEU A 216 54.37 -7.58 20.90
C LEU A 216 52.91 -7.16 20.94
N PHE A 217 52.51 -6.53 22.04
CA PHE A 217 51.13 -6.04 22.23
C PHE A 217 50.75 -4.96 21.20
N ASP A 218 51.66 -4.11 20.76
CA ASP A 218 51.41 -3.05 19.79
C ASP A 218 50.94 -3.58 18.42
N THR A 219 51.23 -4.83 18.12
CA THR A 219 50.85 -5.45 16.85
C THR A 219 49.62 -6.32 16.99
N LYS A 220 48.80 -6.38 15.92
CA LYS A 220 47.61 -7.26 15.89
C LYS A 220 48.00 -8.75 15.99
N ALA A 221 49.09 -9.15 15.31
CA ALA A 221 49.58 -10.52 15.37
C ALA A 221 50.04 -10.86 16.78
N GLY A 222 50.82 -9.97 17.40
CA GLY A 222 51.28 -10.18 18.76
C GLY A 222 50.16 -10.24 19.80
N ARG A 223 49.10 -9.43 19.69
CA ARG A 223 47.91 -9.60 20.56
C ARG A 223 47.24 -10.96 20.37
N SER A 224 47.21 -11.48 19.14
CA SER A 224 46.70 -12.82 18.88
C SER A 224 47.57 -13.89 19.49
N ASP A 225 48.90 -13.76 19.39
CA ASP A 225 49.86 -14.70 19.96
C ASP A 225 49.77 -14.74 21.49
N ILE A 226 49.67 -13.56 22.11
CA ILE A 226 49.46 -13.44 23.57
C ILE A 226 48.18 -14.15 23.99
N ARG A 227 47.07 -13.88 23.31
CA ARG A 227 45.78 -14.55 23.63
C ARG A 227 45.86 -16.07 23.47
N ASN A 228 46.47 -16.57 22.39
CA ASN A 228 46.61 -17.99 22.19
C ASN A 228 47.51 -18.64 23.27
N ALA A 229 48.53 -17.95 23.75
CA ALA A 229 49.37 -18.45 24.82
C ALA A 229 48.59 -18.52 26.15
N ILE A 230 47.77 -17.51 26.45
CA ILE A 230 46.95 -17.47 27.67
C ILE A 230 45.83 -18.49 27.60
N ASP A 231 45.15 -18.63 26.45
CA ASP A 231 44.09 -19.63 26.22
C ASP A 231 44.59 -21.06 26.43
N GLY A 232 45.90 -21.29 26.16
CA GLY A 232 46.56 -22.57 26.45
C GLY A 232 46.91 -22.81 27.92
N ILE A 233 46.84 -21.78 28.76
CA ILE A 233 47.12 -21.83 30.21
C ILE A 233 45.84 -21.91 31.00
N TYR A 234 44.84 -21.12 30.62
CA TYR A 234 43.52 -21.12 31.22
C TYR A 234 42.81 -22.46 30.97
N ASP A 235 42.13 -22.98 31.97
CA ASP A 235 41.42 -24.27 31.86
C ASP A 235 40.01 -24.12 31.22
N GLY A 236 39.56 -22.87 30.96
CA GLY A 236 38.30 -22.55 30.34
C GLY A 236 37.10 -22.79 31.25
N VAL A 237 37.35 -22.98 32.56
CA VAL A 237 36.30 -23.06 33.58
C VAL A 237 36.13 -21.68 34.20
N TYR A 238 34.96 -21.12 34.10
CA TYR A 238 34.64 -19.77 34.60
C TYR A 238 33.98 -19.90 35.96
N GLU A 239 34.75 -20.16 36.99
CA GLU A 239 34.28 -20.50 38.33
C GLU A 239 33.99 -19.29 39.21
N THR A 240 34.58 -18.13 38.91
CA THR A 240 34.43 -16.95 39.76
C THR A 240 33.36 -16.04 39.25
N GLN A 241 32.31 -15.84 40.04
CA GLN A 241 31.27 -14.88 39.69
C GLN A 241 31.81 -13.45 39.66
N GLY A 242 31.71 -12.82 38.50
CA GLY A 242 32.09 -11.45 38.29
C GLY A 242 31.19 -10.45 38.99
N PRO A 243 31.62 -9.18 39.08
CA PRO A 243 30.82 -8.11 39.66
C PRO A 243 29.58 -7.88 38.81
N SER A 244 28.49 -7.47 39.50
CA SER A 244 27.25 -7.14 38.84
C SER A 244 26.72 -5.79 39.30
N LYS A 245 26.18 -4.99 38.38
CA LYS A 245 25.45 -3.78 38.75
C LYS A 245 24.11 -4.16 39.36
N LYS A 246 23.72 -3.53 40.45
CA LYS A 246 22.38 -3.72 41.01
C LYS A 246 21.32 -3.41 39.96
N GLY A 247 20.48 -4.40 39.68
CA GLY A 247 19.35 -4.24 38.78
C GLY A 247 18.25 -3.35 39.30
N VAL A 248 17.35 -2.95 38.43
CA VAL A 248 16.17 -2.16 38.77
C VAL A 248 15.19 -2.97 39.60
N PHE A 249 15.14 -4.29 39.39
CA PHE A 249 14.30 -5.23 40.11
C PHE A 249 15.11 -6.45 40.55
N SER A 250 14.88 -6.93 41.77
CA SER A 250 15.39 -8.19 42.27
C SER A 250 14.25 -9.22 42.26
N LEU A 251 14.34 -10.26 41.45
CA LEU A 251 13.40 -11.39 41.46
C LEU A 251 14.08 -12.60 42.09
N GLY A 252 13.61 -12.98 43.31
CA GLY A 252 14.07 -14.15 44.02
C GLY A 252 15.20 -13.90 45.01
N GLY A 253 15.39 -14.84 45.97
CA GLY A 253 16.33 -14.73 47.08
C GLY A 253 17.82 -14.84 46.71
N ASP A 254 18.16 -15.10 45.47
CA ASP A 254 19.53 -15.35 44.94
C ASP A 254 20.23 -14.09 44.39
N GLY A 255 19.68 -12.90 44.57
CA GLY A 255 20.33 -11.69 44.07
C GLY A 255 20.34 -11.55 42.55
N SER A 256 19.50 -12.25 41.81
CA SER A 256 19.37 -12.08 40.37
C SER A 256 18.88 -10.68 40.04
N ASN A 257 19.71 -9.90 39.39
CA ASN A 257 19.46 -8.50 39.06
C ASN A 257 18.84 -8.40 37.68
N ILE A 258 17.59 -7.92 37.62
CA ILE A 258 16.92 -7.62 36.37
C ILE A 258 17.19 -6.18 35.98
N ASN A 259 17.77 -5.98 34.83
CA ASN A 259 18.10 -4.68 34.25
C ASN A 259 17.15 -4.35 33.09
N VAL A 260 16.91 -3.06 32.91
CA VAL A 260 16.24 -2.58 31.70
C VAL A 260 17.25 -2.63 30.55
N VAL A 261 16.85 -3.19 29.41
CA VAL A 261 17.65 -3.21 28.18
C VAL A 261 16.94 -2.41 27.11
N LEU A 262 17.68 -1.54 26.45
CA LEU A 262 17.27 -0.88 25.22
C LEU A 262 17.81 -1.69 24.05
N THR A 263 16.96 -1.96 23.07
CA THR A 263 17.32 -2.71 21.87
C THR A 263 17.10 -1.86 20.63
N ALA A 264 18.07 -1.91 19.73
CA ALA A 264 17.95 -1.32 18.40
C ALA A 264 18.51 -2.31 17.39
N SER A 265 17.86 -2.48 16.27
CA SER A 265 18.38 -3.37 15.23
C SER A 265 18.05 -2.88 13.83
N MET A 266 18.81 -3.42 12.88
CA MET A 266 18.56 -3.30 11.47
C MET A 266 18.62 -4.67 10.84
N GLY A 267 17.66 -4.95 9.95
CA GLY A 267 17.59 -6.24 9.32
C GLY A 267 17.08 -6.18 7.89
N ILE A 268 17.38 -7.26 7.19
CA ILE A 268 16.82 -7.56 5.88
C ILE A 268 16.19 -8.93 5.93
N SER A 269 14.99 -9.05 5.44
CA SER A 269 14.29 -10.34 5.33
C SER A 269 13.88 -10.61 3.89
N ARG A 270 13.89 -11.89 3.53
CA ARG A 270 13.44 -12.40 2.23
C ARG A 270 12.26 -13.31 2.42
N ARG A 271 11.24 -13.09 1.64
CA ARG A 271 10.08 -13.99 1.57
C ARG A 271 10.45 -15.22 0.74
N ILE A 272 10.39 -16.39 1.35
CA ILE A 272 10.62 -17.67 0.68
C ILE A 272 9.31 -18.22 0.14
N SER A 273 8.25 -18.15 0.96
CA SER A 273 6.89 -18.55 0.57
C SER A 273 5.85 -17.65 1.25
N LYS A 274 4.56 -17.90 1.02
CA LYS A 274 3.47 -17.22 1.76
C LYS A 274 3.55 -17.45 3.27
N SER A 275 4.15 -18.58 3.68
CA SER A 275 4.21 -19.01 5.09
C SER A 275 5.56 -18.80 5.73
N PHE A 276 6.66 -18.76 4.95
CA PHE A 276 8.02 -18.71 5.47
C PHE A 276 8.80 -17.52 4.96
N ASN A 277 9.53 -16.91 5.87
CA ASN A 277 10.53 -15.91 5.54
C ASN A 277 11.83 -16.18 6.31
N ILE A 278 12.95 -15.72 5.74
CA ILE A 278 14.27 -15.75 6.34
C ILE A 278 14.82 -14.33 6.40
N GLY A 279 15.52 -14.01 7.47
CA GLY A 279 16.12 -12.68 7.65
C GLY A 279 17.51 -12.76 8.23
N LEU A 280 18.30 -11.72 7.93
CA LEU A 280 19.54 -11.42 8.61
C LEU A 280 19.33 -10.11 9.38
N GLU A 281 19.65 -10.12 10.68
CA GLU A 281 19.49 -8.97 11.56
C GLU A 281 20.74 -8.75 12.39
N HIS A 282 21.13 -7.49 12.51
CA HIS A 282 22.15 -7.06 13.48
C HIS A 282 21.48 -6.22 14.54
N GLN A 283 21.53 -6.70 15.77
CA GLN A 283 20.91 -6.08 16.94
C GLN A 283 21.95 -5.59 17.92
N ILE A 284 21.71 -4.41 18.44
CA ILE A 284 22.49 -3.76 19.50
C ILE A 284 21.62 -3.72 20.75
N MET A 285 22.19 -4.12 21.88
CA MET A 285 21.52 -4.17 23.16
C MET A 285 22.34 -3.40 24.18
N HIS A 286 21.74 -2.40 24.78
CA HIS A 286 22.37 -1.53 25.77
C HIS A 286 21.58 -1.57 27.09
N SER A 287 22.23 -1.98 28.16
CA SER A 287 21.62 -2.08 29.49
C SER A 287 22.14 -1.06 30.49
N GLY A 288 23.09 -0.22 30.10
CA GLY A 288 23.80 0.69 31.01
C GLY A 288 24.62 -0.05 32.07
N ASN A 289 24.98 -1.30 31.81
CA ASN A 289 25.84 -2.14 32.63
C ASN A 289 27.24 -2.15 32.07
N ASP A 290 28.24 -1.91 32.91
CA ASP A 290 29.66 -1.80 32.61
C ASP A 290 30.44 -3.02 33.11
N PHE A 291 29.73 -4.10 33.42
CA PHE A 291 30.30 -5.35 33.91
C PHE A 291 29.85 -6.57 33.08
N LEU A 292 29.43 -6.33 31.86
CA LEU A 292 29.05 -7.45 30.99
C LEU A 292 30.25 -8.27 30.54
N ASP A 293 31.42 -7.64 30.49
CA ASP A 293 32.70 -8.30 30.23
C ASP A 293 33.50 -8.61 31.51
N GLY A 294 32.89 -8.36 32.68
CA GLY A 294 33.45 -8.68 33.99
C GLY A 294 34.37 -7.62 34.60
N ILE A 295 34.68 -6.56 33.88
CA ILE A 295 35.47 -5.43 34.35
C ILE A 295 34.83 -4.10 33.98
N ASN A 296 35.11 -3.03 34.73
CA ASN A 296 34.68 -1.67 34.41
C ASN A 296 35.85 -0.77 33.93
N SER A 297 37.05 -1.28 33.91
CA SER A 297 38.23 -0.58 33.40
C SER A 297 39.40 -1.53 33.33
N ARG A 298 40.30 -1.33 32.37
CA ARG A 298 41.50 -2.16 32.17
C ARG A 298 42.60 -1.82 33.15
N SER A 299 42.68 -0.55 33.55
CA SER A 299 43.67 -0.05 34.51
C SER A 299 43.17 1.23 35.16
N ALA A 300 43.85 1.69 36.19
CA ALA A 300 43.57 2.97 36.84
C ALA A 300 43.72 4.19 35.91
N PHE A 301 44.40 4.05 34.81
CA PHE A 301 44.65 5.10 33.83
C PHE A 301 43.77 4.97 32.56
N ASP A 302 43.25 3.78 32.31
CA ASP A 302 42.39 3.47 31.17
C ASP A 302 40.99 3.17 31.68
N GLN A 303 40.34 4.22 32.20
CA GLN A 303 38.97 4.15 32.66
C GLN A 303 38.01 4.63 31.56
N THR A 304 37.22 3.73 31.06
CA THR A 304 36.15 4.10 30.12
C THR A 304 34.86 4.39 30.90
N ASN A 305 34.22 5.54 30.63
CA ASN A 305 32.89 5.88 31.18
C ASN A 305 31.74 5.29 30.30
N SER A 306 32.06 4.39 29.40
CA SER A 306 31.10 3.84 28.44
C SER A 306 30.62 2.47 28.90
N SER A 307 29.33 2.33 29.13
CA SER A 307 28.74 1.02 29.42
C SER A 307 28.92 0.05 28.25
N ASP A 308 29.04 -1.22 28.57
CA ASP A 308 29.19 -2.30 27.61
C ASP A 308 27.96 -2.43 26.70
N ILE A 309 28.21 -2.81 25.46
CA ILE A 309 27.19 -2.99 24.44
C ILE A 309 27.27 -4.42 23.90
N MET A 310 26.14 -5.11 23.91
CA MET A 310 26.03 -6.40 23.25
C MET A 310 25.64 -6.22 21.79
N HIS A 311 26.33 -6.91 20.92
CA HIS A 311 26.08 -7.00 19.50
C HIS A 311 25.67 -8.41 19.14
N TYR A 312 24.51 -8.56 18.52
CA TYR A 312 23.97 -9.85 18.11
C TYR A 312 23.66 -9.85 16.62
N THR A 313 24.45 -10.58 15.86
CA THR A 313 24.20 -10.80 14.42
C THR A 313 23.57 -12.16 14.25
N ASN A 314 22.33 -12.20 13.75
CA ASN A 314 21.55 -13.42 13.74
C ASN A 314 20.82 -13.64 12.41
N ILE A 315 20.55 -14.92 12.15
CA ILE A 315 19.66 -15.37 11.11
C ILE A 315 18.31 -15.66 11.77
N ARG A 316 17.24 -15.14 11.18
CA ARG A 316 15.88 -15.33 11.63
C ARG A 316 15.10 -16.20 10.64
N PHE A 317 14.41 -17.19 11.16
CA PHE A 317 13.43 -17.99 10.43
C PHE A 317 12.06 -17.70 11.01
N ALA A 318 11.13 -17.32 10.17
CA ALA A 318 9.82 -16.96 10.63
C ALA A 318 8.72 -17.65 9.84
N TYR A 319 7.68 -18.03 10.55
CA TYR A 319 6.49 -18.69 10.03
C TYR A 319 5.26 -17.82 10.30
N ASN A 320 4.52 -17.53 9.23
CA ASN A 320 3.28 -16.76 9.31
C ASN A 320 2.14 -17.66 9.78
N LEU A 321 1.56 -17.31 10.93
CA LEU A 321 0.42 -18.01 11.50
C LEU A 321 -0.87 -17.57 10.84
N GLY A 322 -1.72 -18.49 10.42
CA GLY A 322 -3.02 -18.19 9.81
C GLY A 322 -3.72 -19.46 9.30
N SER A 323 -4.97 -19.33 8.88
CA SER A 323 -5.72 -20.44 8.25
C SER A 323 -5.19 -20.69 6.84
N SER A 324 -5.06 -21.98 6.45
CA SER A 324 -4.56 -22.37 5.12
C SER A 324 -5.40 -21.82 3.97
N ASP A 325 -6.70 -21.65 4.18
CA ASP A 325 -7.66 -21.21 3.17
C ASP A 325 -7.78 -19.66 3.10
N LYS A 326 -7.35 -18.96 4.16
CA LYS A 326 -7.44 -17.50 4.29
C LYS A 326 -6.08 -16.87 4.59
N ARG A 327 -4.99 -17.55 4.27
CA ARG A 327 -3.64 -17.02 4.52
C ARG A 327 -3.41 -15.78 3.67
N THR A 328 -3.61 -14.67 4.31
CA THR A 328 -3.09 -13.41 3.83
C THR A 328 -1.71 -13.21 4.44
N GLU A 329 -0.77 -12.80 3.61
CA GLU A 329 0.57 -12.46 4.07
C GLU A 329 0.52 -11.29 5.06
N PRO A 330 1.44 -11.20 6.03
CA PRO A 330 1.53 -10.03 6.89
C PRO A 330 1.61 -8.73 6.08
N LEU A 331 0.99 -7.68 6.61
CA LEU A 331 0.85 -6.38 5.93
C LEU A 331 2.18 -5.80 5.40
N TYR A 332 3.29 -6.07 6.05
CA TYR A 332 4.60 -5.57 5.62
C TYR A 332 5.17 -6.26 4.36
N TRP A 333 4.54 -7.34 3.87
CA TRP A 333 4.83 -7.95 2.58
C TRP A 333 3.91 -7.45 1.46
N LEU A 334 2.86 -6.73 1.80
CA LEU A 334 1.87 -6.22 0.87
C LEU A 334 2.15 -4.76 0.56
N ASN A 335 1.98 -4.39 -0.70
CA ASN A 335 2.06 -3.00 -1.10
C ASN A 335 0.72 -2.30 -0.80
N PRO A 336 0.70 -1.19 -0.05
CA PRO A 336 -0.54 -0.45 0.21
C PRO A 336 -1.21 0.11 -1.05
N LEU A 337 -0.48 0.20 -2.17
CA LEU A 337 -0.97 0.69 -3.45
C LEU A 337 -1.43 -0.40 -4.41
N ASP A 338 -1.34 -1.70 -4.03
CA ASP A 338 -1.70 -2.83 -4.91
C ASP A 338 -3.12 -2.70 -5.47
N ALA A 339 -4.07 -2.28 -4.65
CA ALA A 339 -5.44 -2.05 -5.09
C ALA A 339 -5.52 -0.98 -6.19
N THR A 340 -4.83 0.14 -6.01
CA THR A 340 -4.80 1.23 -6.98
C THR A 340 -4.10 0.81 -8.27
N PHE A 341 -3.00 0.07 -8.17
CA PHE A 341 -2.30 -0.44 -9.36
C PHE A 341 -3.13 -1.48 -10.11
N ASN A 342 -3.88 -2.33 -9.42
CA ASN A 342 -4.80 -3.26 -10.06
C ASN A 342 -5.94 -2.54 -10.79
N ASP A 343 -6.51 -1.50 -10.18
CA ASP A 343 -7.54 -0.69 -10.82
C ASP A 343 -6.99 0.07 -12.05
N ILE A 344 -5.76 0.59 -11.97
CA ILE A 344 -5.08 1.20 -13.12
C ILE A 344 -4.78 0.16 -14.20
N ALA A 345 -4.35 -1.04 -13.82
CA ALA A 345 -4.09 -2.12 -14.78
C ALA A 345 -5.38 -2.58 -15.46
N GLU A 346 -6.48 -2.65 -14.72
CA GLU A 346 -7.81 -2.95 -15.29
C GLU A 346 -8.25 -1.84 -16.27
N LEU A 347 -8.06 -0.56 -15.90
CA LEU A 347 -8.35 0.57 -16.80
C LEU A 347 -7.50 0.52 -18.08
N LYS A 348 -6.21 0.17 -17.98
CA LYS A 348 -5.32 0.03 -19.13
C LYS A 348 -5.66 -1.18 -20.02
N ARG A 349 -6.33 -2.20 -19.48
CA ARG A 349 -6.80 -3.38 -20.24
C ARG A 349 -8.13 -3.16 -20.93
N ARG A 350 -8.87 -2.11 -20.53
CA ARG A 350 -10.07 -1.76 -21.29
C ARG A 350 -9.63 -1.41 -22.69
N PRO A 351 -10.28 -2.00 -23.70
CA PRO A 351 -9.95 -1.66 -25.08
C PRO A 351 -10.05 -0.14 -25.20
N ILE A 352 -8.98 0.46 -25.67
CA ILE A 352 -9.00 1.86 -26.08
C ILE A 352 -10.00 1.87 -27.23
N LEU A 353 -11.02 2.72 -27.11
CA LEU A 353 -11.93 2.95 -28.22
C LEU A 353 -11.07 3.44 -29.37
N ASP A 354 -10.82 2.56 -30.33
CA ASP A 354 -10.18 2.93 -31.57
C ASP A 354 -11.20 3.71 -32.39
N LEU A 355 -10.92 4.97 -32.59
CA LEU A 355 -11.75 5.89 -33.36
C LEU A 355 -11.25 6.01 -34.79
N THR A 356 -10.43 5.07 -35.26
CA THR A 356 -10.05 5.02 -36.67
C THR A 356 -11.29 4.77 -37.52
N ASP A 357 -11.35 5.49 -38.60
CA ASP A 357 -12.34 5.45 -39.66
C ASP A 357 -11.52 5.50 -40.96
N GLU A 358 -11.21 4.31 -41.52
CA GLU A 358 -10.23 4.17 -42.60
C GLU A 358 -10.80 4.65 -43.94
N ASP A 359 -12.11 4.51 -44.19
CA ASP A 359 -12.77 4.93 -45.41
C ASP A 359 -13.42 6.31 -45.33
N GLY A 360 -13.54 6.87 -44.10
CA GLY A 360 -13.99 8.24 -43.87
C GLY A 360 -15.51 8.42 -44.04
N ASP A 361 -16.27 7.37 -43.80
CA ASP A 361 -17.73 7.38 -43.95
C ASP A 361 -18.46 7.92 -42.69
N GLY A 362 -17.72 8.10 -41.59
CA GLY A 362 -18.20 8.61 -40.29
C GLY A 362 -18.58 7.53 -39.31
N VAL A 363 -18.35 6.26 -39.61
CA VAL A 363 -18.49 5.11 -38.71
C VAL A 363 -17.10 4.53 -38.42
N ILE A 364 -16.76 4.35 -37.14
CA ILE A 364 -15.44 3.83 -36.80
C ILE A 364 -15.29 2.35 -37.17
N ASP A 365 -14.10 1.93 -37.64
CA ASP A 365 -13.77 0.57 -38.09
C ASP A 365 -14.25 -0.54 -37.15
N MET A 366 -14.26 -0.27 -35.82
CA MET A 366 -14.64 -1.25 -34.81
C MET A 366 -16.12 -1.67 -34.86
N ILE A 367 -17.01 -0.81 -35.37
CA ILE A 367 -18.46 -1.04 -35.46
C ILE A 367 -18.94 -1.04 -36.92
N ASP A 368 -18.04 -0.71 -37.85
CA ASP A 368 -18.31 -0.68 -39.25
C ASP A 368 -18.43 -2.10 -39.81
N GLN A 369 -19.50 -2.36 -40.56
CA GLN A 369 -19.78 -3.63 -41.22
C GLN A 369 -19.31 -3.64 -42.68
N GLU A 370 -19.04 -2.48 -43.28
CA GLU A 370 -18.55 -2.32 -44.64
C GLU A 370 -17.27 -1.45 -44.65
N LEU A 371 -16.15 -2.02 -44.20
CA LEU A 371 -14.83 -1.39 -44.05
C LEU A 371 -14.24 -0.71 -45.30
N GLY A 372 -15.00 -0.37 -46.27
CA GLY A 372 -14.57 0.19 -47.53
C GLY A 372 -15.73 0.78 -48.30
N SER A 373 -16.60 1.51 -47.64
CA SER A 373 -17.70 2.22 -48.26
C SER A 373 -17.18 3.23 -49.30
N PRO A 374 -17.81 3.38 -50.46
CA PRO A 374 -17.34 4.30 -51.49
C PRO A 374 -17.42 5.75 -51.01
N ALA A 375 -16.33 6.50 -51.19
CA ALA A 375 -16.25 7.88 -50.70
C ALA A 375 -17.39 8.77 -51.22
N GLY A 376 -18.09 9.41 -50.28
CA GLY A 376 -19.20 10.32 -50.54
C GLY A 376 -20.58 9.63 -50.66
N TYR A 377 -20.65 8.34 -50.40
CA TYR A 377 -21.93 7.65 -50.25
C TYR A 377 -22.47 7.82 -48.84
N SER A 378 -23.76 7.88 -48.69
CA SER A 378 -24.41 7.87 -47.40
C SER A 378 -24.44 6.45 -46.84
N VAL A 379 -24.09 6.28 -45.57
CA VAL A 379 -24.07 5.00 -44.84
C VAL A 379 -25.07 5.00 -43.70
N ASP A 380 -25.46 3.81 -43.25
CA ASP A 380 -26.25 3.65 -42.04
C ASP A 380 -25.35 3.74 -40.78
N THR A 381 -25.93 3.61 -39.58
CA THR A 381 -25.23 3.65 -38.31
C THR A 381 -24.23 2.48 -38.09
N ARG A 382 -24.13 1.57 -39.03
CA ARG A 382 -23.26 0.41 -39.04
C ARG A 382 -22.21 0.48 -40.16
N GLY A 383 -22.11 1.61 -40.88
CA GLY A 383 -21.19 1.81 -41.99
C GLY A 383 -21.63 1.18 -43.30
N VAL A 384 -22.82 0.62 -43.36
CA VAL A 384 -23.30 -0.01 -44.59
C VAL A 384 -23.91 1.04 -45.50
N THR A 385 -23.48 1.05 -46.77
CA THR A 385 -24.00 1.95 -47.81
C THR A 385 -25.51 1.85 -47.93
N LEU A 386 -26.18 3.01 -47.96
CA LEU A 386 -27.63 3.08 -48.04
C LEU A 386 -28.12 2.71 -49.45
N ASP A 387 -29.15 1.89 -49.46
CA ASP A 387 -30.01 1.59 -50.60
C ASP A 387 -31.45 1.83 -50.09
N SER A 388 -31.96 3.05 -50.37
CA SER A 388 -33.17 3.56 -49.74
C SER A 388 -34.46 2.88 -50.21
N ASP A 389 -34.51 2.42 -51.45
CA ASP A 389 -35.67 1.74 -52.04
C ASP A 389 -35.48 0.23 -52.24
N ARG A 390 -34.25 -0.26 -52.00
CA ARG A 390 -33.85 -1.66 -52.07
C ARG A 390 -33.98 -2.25 -53.48
N ASP A 391 -33.60 -1.46 -54.48
CA ASP A 391 -33.53 -1.89 -55.85
C ASP A 391 -32.22 -2.61 -56.21
N GLY A 392 -31.23 -2.60 -55.28
CA GLY A 392 -29.92 -3.23 -55.40
C GLY A 392 -28.83 -2.27 -55.86
N LEU A 393 -29.11 -0.97 -55.97
CA LEU A 393 -28.15 0.08 -56.28
C LEU A 393 -28.03 1.04 -55.08
N ALA A 394 -26.79 1.30 -54.63
CA ALA A 394 -26.61 2.21 -53.51
C ALA A 394 -27.00 3.65 -53.89
N ASP A 395 -27.60 4.40 -52.94
CA ASP A 395 -28.10 5.77 -53.12
C ASP A 395 -27.09 6.73 -53.77
N GLY A 396 -25.79 6.55 -53.52
CA GLY A 396 -24.73 7.37 -54.09
C GLY A 396 -24.47 7.12 -55.57
N LYS A 397 -24.95 6.00 -56.13
CA LYS A 397 -24.83 5.64 -57.53
C LYS A 397 -26.18 5.68 -58.26
N ASP A 398 -27.24 5.70 -57.48
CA ASP A 398 -28.60 5.68 -57.94
C ASP A 398 -29.06 7.08 -58.37
N LYS A 399 -29.59 7.19 -59.59
CA LYS A 399 -30.15 8.43 -60.12
C LYS A 399 -31.59 8.67 -59.68
N GLU A 400 -32.32 7.64 -59.24
CA GLU A 400 -33.68 7.72 -58.72
C GLU A 400 -33.76 7.01 -57.36
N ILE A 401 -33.16 7.61 -56.31
CA ILE A 401 -32.99 7.09 -54.92
C ILE A 401 -34.26 6.51 -54.32
N PHE A 402 -35.42 6.80 -54.87
CA PHE A 402 -36.72 6.33 -54.43
C PHE A 402 -37.53 5.84 -55.63
N SER A 403 -37.00 4.87 -56.38
CA SER A 403 -37.71 4.24 -57.49
C SER A 403 -39.04 3.61 -56.98
N PRO A 404 -40.14 3.71 -57.73
CA PRO A 404 -41.43 3.16 -57.34
C PRO A 404 -41.35 1.64 -57.14
N PRO A 405 -41.83 1.10 -55.99
CA PRO A 405 -41.73 -0.32 -55.70
C PRO A 405 -42.51 -1.19 -56.70
N GLY A 406 -41.85 -2.27 -57.18
CA GLY A 406 -42.48 -3.23 -58.09
C GLY A 406 -42.22 -2.98 -59.56
N PHE A 407 -41.40 -1.99 -59.92
CA PHE A 407 -40.87 -1.80 -61.27
C PHE A 407 -39.43 -2.32 -61.32
N GLU A 408 -39.03 -2.81 -62.51
CA GLU A 408 -37.62 -3.08 -62.77
C GLU A 408 -36.89 -1.77 -62.97
N VAL A 409 -35.64 -1.68 -62.49
CA VAL A 409 -34.80 -0.50 -62.63
C VAL A 409 -33.74 -0.75 -63.72
N ASP A 410 -33.26 0.31 -64.33
CA ASP A 410 -32.15 0.24 -65.26
C ASP A 410 -30.79 0.22 -64.51
N SER A 411 -29.68 0.21 -65.27
CA SER A 411 -28.32 0.20 -64.65
C SER A 411 -27.98 1.45 -63.86
N ASP A 412 -28.78 2.47 -63.94
CA ASP A 412 -28.64 3.75 -63.25
C ASP A 412 -29.65 3.93 -62.10
N GLY A 413 -30.43 2.87 -61.76
CA GLY A 413 -31.44 2.88 -60.69
C GLY A 413 -32.76 3.54 -61.08
N VAL A 414 -32.94 3.92 -62.33
CA VAL A 414 -34.15 4.60 -62.79
C VAL A 414 -35.22 3.56 -63.12
N ALA A 415 -36.41 3.73 -62.56
CA ALA A 415 -37.53 2.80 -62.79
C ALA A 415 -38.02 2.80 -64.22
N ILE A 416 -38.10 1.60 -64.81
CA ILE A 416 -38.71 1.38 -66.15
C ILE A 416 -40.21 1.37 -65.97
N VAL A 417 -40.82 2.57 -65.96
CA VAL A 417 -42.27 2.72 -65.79
C VAL A 417 -42.98 2.54 -67.18
N PRO A 418 -43.90 1.63 -67.27
CA PRO A 418 -44.70 1.54 -68.54
C PRO A 418 -45.48 2.87 -68.76
N THR A 419 -45.53 3.31 -70.02
CA THR A 419 -46.04 4.63 -70.48
C THR A 419 -47.52 4.92 -70.08
N TYR A 420 -48.17 4.09 -69.30
CA TYR A 420 -49.62 4.16 -68.97
C TYR A 420 -49.99 4.23 -67.51
N MET A 421 -49.06 4.62 -66.65
CA MET A 421 -49.43 4.93 -65.22
C MET A 421 -50.25 6.20 -65.13
N SER A 422 -51.39 6.13 -64.47
CA SER A 422 -52.20 7.31 -64.21
C SER A 422 -51.62 8.09 -63.02
N GLU A 423 -51.80 9.41 -63.01
CA GLU A 423 -51.44 10.31 -61.91
C GLU A 423 -52.03 9.83 -60.56
N THR A 424 -53.19 9.19 -60.63
CA THR A 424 -53.87 8.59 -59.46
C THR A 424 -53.13 7.40 -58.85
N ASP A 425 -52.43 6.61 -59.67
CA ASP A 425 -51.67 5.46 -59.18
C ASP A 425 -50.36 5.90 -58.51
N VAL A 426 -49.69 6.93 -59.03
CA VAL A 426 -48.51 7.55 -58.41
C VAL A 426 -48.85 8.16 -57.08
N ASN A 427 -49.95 8.95 -56.99
CA ASN A 427 -50.37 9.57 -55.74
C ASN A 427 -50.73 8.52 -54.67
N ARG A 428 -51.38 7.42 -55.01
CA ARG A 428 -51.71 6.35 -54.08
C ARG A 428 -50.42 5.67 -53.49
N ILE A 429 -49.37 5.49 -54.27
CA ILE A 429 -48.09 4.91 -53.82
C ILE A 429 -47.37 5.88 -52.90
N VAL A 430 -47.36 7.16 -53.22
CA VAL A 430 -46.73 8.22 -52.38
C VAL A 430 -47.46 8.32 -51.06
N ASP A 431 -48.78 8.37 -51.03
CA ASP A 431 -49.59 8.47 -49.82
C ASP A 431 -49.39 7.25 -48.91
N ALA A 432 -49.32 6.06 -49.46
CA ALA A 432 -49.07 4.82 -48.69
C ALA A 432 -47.67 4.80 -48.05
N LYS A 433 -46.61 5.27 -48.75
CA LYS A 433 -45.27 5.36 -48.18
C LYS A 433 -45.15 6.43 -47.11
N THR A 434 -45.82 7.59 -47.30
CA THR A 434 -45.80 8.69 -46.32
C THR A 434 -46.54 8.29 -45.05
N ALA A 435 -47.65 7.56 -45.12
CA ALA A 435 -48.35 7.04 -43.98
C ALA A 435 -47.50 6.00 -43.17
N ALA A 436 -46.84 5.09 -43.87
CA ALA A 436 -45.98 4.09 -43.22
C ALA A 436 -44.75 4.72 -42.54
N MET A 437 -44.16 5.81 -43.08
CA MET A 437 -43.08 6.55 -42.43
C MET A 437 -43.55 7.28 -41.19
N SER A 438 -44.74 7.87 -41.16
CA SER A 438 -45.26 8.56 -39.97
C SER A 438 -45.57 7.58 -38.84
N GLU A 439 -46.05 6.38 -39.13
CA GLU A 439 -46.36 5.34 -38.14
C GLU A 439 -45.07 4.75 -37.50
N ALA A 440 -44.00 4.58 -38.27
CA ALA A 440 -42.70 4.11 -37.77
C ALA A 440 -41.97 5.11 -36.86
N ILE A 441 -42.18 6.42 -37.06
CA ILE A 441 -41.61 7.46 -36.21
C ILE A 441 -42.31 7.49 -34.85
N ASP A 442 -43.63 7.29 -34.79
CA ASP A 442 -44.38 7.33 -33.54
C ASP A 442 -44.11 6.11 -32.64
N GLU A 443 -43.88 4.95 -33.19
CA GLU A 443 -43.61 3.70 -32.45
C GLU A 443 -42.23 3.70 -31.75
N ASN A 444 -41.28 4.44 -32.24
CA ASN A 444 -39.94 4.55 -31.64
C ASN A 444 -39.78 5.68 -30.63
N CYS A 445 -40.66 6.64 -30.57
CA CYS A 445 -40.51 7.83 -29.72
C CYS A 445 -40.74 7.59 -28.21
N GLY A 446 -40.99 6.36 -27.76
CA GLY A 446 -41.14 6.02 -26.33
C GLY A 446 -40.01 5.21 -25.71
N LYS A 447 -38.99 4.83 -26.49
CA LYS A 447 -37.96 3.85 -26.04
C LYS A 447 -36.55 4.41 -25.94
N TRP A 448 -36.37 5.72 -25.79
CA TRP A 448 -35.06 6.36 -25.75
C TRP A 448 -34.41 6.24 -24.37
N PHE A 449 -33.10 6.01 -24.39
CA PHE A 449 -32.27 6.18 -23.20
C PHE A 449 -31.95 7.68 -23.04
N LEU A 450 -32.36 8.27 -21.93
CA LEU A 450 -32.07 9.66 -21.62
C LEU A 450 -31.03 9.71 -20.49
N PRO A 451 -29.86 10.35 -20.73
CA PRO A 451 -28.76 10.38 -19.78
C PRO A 451 -29.07 11.26 -18.55
N MET A 452 -28.43 10.95 -17.42
CA MET A 452 -28.54 11.74 -16.20
C MET A 452 -27.49 12.85 -16.14
N LEU A 453 -27.79 13.92 -15.39
CA LEU A 453 -26.83 14.98 -15.06
C LEU A 453 -26.48 14.91 -13.59
N HIS A 454 -25.20 15.07 -13.25
CA HIS A 454 -24.76 15.13 -11.86
C HIS A 454 -24.26 16.52 -11.47
N PHE A 455 -24.52 16.90 -10.23
CA PHE A 455 -24.24 18.23 -9.71
C PHE A 455 -23.23 18.22 -8.58
N SER A 456 -22.44 19.26 -8.49
CA SER A 456 -21.61 19.50 -7.33
C SER A 456 -22.44 19.72 -6.07
N SER A 457 -21.81 19.55 -4.88
CA SER A 457 -22.49 19.82 -3.62
C SER A 457 -22.96 21.26 -3.59
N ASP A 458 -24.21 21.44 -3.20
CA ASP A 458 -24.84 22.76 -3.06
C ASP A 458 -24.82 23.64 -4.33
N LYS A 459 -24.83 22.98 -5.49
CA LYS A 459 -24.83 23.61 -6.79
C LYS A 459 -26.00 23.13 -7.66
N TYR A 460 -26.49 24.03 -8.53
CA TYR A 460 -27.43 23.70 -9.59
C TYR A 460 -26.98 24.20 -10.98
N ASP A 461 -25.72 24.71 -11.11
CA ASP A 461 -25.11 25.02 -12.38
C ASP A 461 -24.76 23.74 -13.14
N ILE A 462 -25.02 23.74 -14.43
CA ILE A 462 -24.71 22.61 -15.31
C ILE A 462 -23.25 22.69 -15.72
N LYS A 463 -22.50 21.64 -15.41
CA LYS A 463 -21.10 21.55 -15.79
C LYS A 463 -20.94 21.32 -17.30
N PRO A 464 -19.88 21.85 -17.93
CA PRO A 464 -19.63 21.67 -19.37
C PRO A 464 -19.58 20.21 -19.81
N GLU A 465 -19.12 19.31 -18.95
CA GLU A 465 -19.05 17.86 -19.20
C GLU A 465 -20.43 17.21 -19.52
N TYR A 466 -21.53 17.87 -19.14
CA TYR A 466 -22.89 17.39 -19.40
C TYR A 466 -23.60 18.05 -20.57
N TYR A 467 -22.95 18.96 -21.29
CA TYR A 467 -23.56 19.59 -22.48
C TYR A 467 -23.88 18.59 -23.57
N GLY A 468 -23.02 17.55 -23.76
CA GLY A 468 -23.29 16.45 -24.68
C GLY A 468 -24.55 15.64 -24.31
N HIS A 469 -24.78 15.41 -23.00
CA HIS A 469 -25.99 14.75 -22.50
C HIS A 469 -27.25 15.55 -22.82
N LEU A 470 -27.20 16.86 -22.59
CA LEU A 470 -28.33 17.77 -22.93
C LEU A 470 -28.54 17.91 -24.43
N HIS A 471 -27.46 17.89 -25.23
CA HIS A 471 -27.57 17.84 -26.66
C HIS A 471 -28.31 16.58 -27.13
N HIS A 472 -27.96 15.41 -26.55
CA HIS A 472 -28.65 14.17 -26.86
C HIS A 472 -30.15 14.23 -26.53
N VAL A 473 -30.52 14.73 -25.32
CA VAL A 473 -31.92 14.93 -24.95
C VAL A 473 -32.64 15.87 -25.93
N ALA A 474 -31.98 16.95 -26.35
CA ALA A 474 -32.53 17.90 -27.31
C ALA A 474 -32.79 17.26 -28.68
N ASN A 475 -31.84 16.49 -29.19
CA ASN A 475 -31.98 15.78 -30.47
C ASN A 475 -33.16 14.79 -30.43
N VAL A 476 -33.25 13.99 -29.35
CA VAL A 476 -34.40 13.08 -29.15
C VAL A 476 -35.72 13.84 -29.19
N MET A 477 -35.81 14.97 -28.48
CA MET A 477 -37.03 15.78 -28.44
C MET A 477 -37.31 16.50 -29.78
N GLN A 478 -36.31 16.82 -30.56
CA GLN A 478 -36.47 17.38 -31.91
C GLN A 478 -36.97 16.33 -32.91
N MET A 479 -36.38 15.10 -32.84
CA MET A 479 -36.87 13.99 -33.67
C MET A 479 -38.29 13.52 -33.32
N CYS A 480 -38.70 13.69 -32.06
CA CYS A 480 -39.99 13.28 -31.57
C CYS A 480 -40.84 14.49 -31.12
N PRO A 481 -41.44 15.28 -32.02
CA PRO A 481 -42.10 16.55 -31.71
C PRO A 481 -43.24 16.45 -30.68
N ASN A 482 -43.91 15.32 -30.62
CA ASN A 482 -45.05 15.09 -29.74
C ASN A 482 -44.67 14.51 -28.37
N THR A 483 -43.39 14.18 -28.17
CA THR A 483 -42.92 13.56 -26.93
C THR A 483 -42.73 14.60 -25.84
N CYS A 484 -43.31 14.30 -24.66
CA CYS A 484 -43.09 15.03 -23.42
C CYS A 484 -41.97 14.36 -22.62
N VAL A 485 -41.14 15.15 -21.92
CA VAL A 485 -40.06 14.65 -21.05
C VAL A 485 -40.25 15.17 -19.64
N SER A 486 -40.33 14.26 -18.66
CA SER A 486 -40.30 14.56 -17.26
C SER A 486 -38.87 14.71 -16.78
N VAL A 487 -38.56 15.82 -16.10
CA VAL A 487 -37.26 16.20 -15.59
C VAL A 487 -37.30 16.23 -14.08
N VAL A 488 -36.67 15.26 -13.43
CA VAL A 488 -36.76 15.06 -11.97
C VAL A 488 -35.41 15.39 -11.33
N GLY A 489 -35.38 16.34 -10.42
CA GLY A 489 -34.18 16.69 -9.66
C GLY A 489 -34.09 15.97 -8.31
N HIS A 490 -32.89 15.64 -7.90
CA HIS A 490 -32.58 14.95 -6.64
C HIS A 490 -31.40 15.58 -5.91
N THR A 491 -31.33 15.32 -4.59
CA THR A 491 -30.23 15.75 -3.73
C THR A 491 -29.70 14.59 -2.90
N ASP A 492 -28.56 14.81 -2.28
CA ASP A 492 -28.07 13.96 -1.19
C ASP A 492 -28.70 14.40 0.15
N ILE A 493 -28.50 13.62 1.20
CA ILE A 493 -29.10 13.78 2.53
C ILE A 493 -28.41 14.80 3.44
N ARG A 494 -27.47 15.62 2.94
CA ARG A 494 -26.60 16.44 3.80
C ARG A 494 -27.23 17.74 4.31
N SER A 495 -28.36 18.14 3.79
CA SER A 495 -29.09 19.36 4.19
C SER A 495 -30.48 19.03 4.68
N GLY A 496 -31.18 20.00 5.25
CA GLY A 496 -32.56 19.79 5.67
C GLY A 496 -33.51 19.52 4.49
N ASN A 497 -34.57 18.76 4.71
CA ASN A 497 -35.50 18.30 3.69
C ASN A 497 -36.10 19.44 2.86
N GLU A 498 -36.53 20.53 3.51
CA GLU A 498 -37.10 21.72 2.81
C GLU A 498 -36.03 22.35 1.86
N TYR A 499 -34.80 22.50 2.34
CA TYR A 499 -33.68 22.98 1.54
C TYR A 499 -33.41 22.07 0.35
N ASN A 500 -33.40 20.75 0.59
CA ASN A 500 -33.13 19.75 -0.45
C ASN A 500 -34.22 19.70 -1.51
N ARG A 501 -35.49 19.92 -1.14
CA ARG A 501 -36.59 20.07 -2.09
C ARG A 501 -36.37 21.29 -3.00
N VAL A 502 -36.05 22.46 -2.45
CA VAL A 502 -35.76 23.66 -3.26
C VAL A 502 -34.51 23.46 -4.14
N LEU A 503 -33.46 22.85 -3.62
CA LEU A 503 -32.25 22.58 -4.40
C LEU A 503 -32.49 21.60 -5.56
N SER A 504 -33.26 20.55 -5.32
CA SER A 504 -33.65 19.58 -6.36
C SER A 504 -34.51 20.24 -7.45
N TYR A 505 -35.44 21.08 -7.07
CA TYR A 505 -36.21 21.89 -8.02
C TYR A 505 -35.32 22.80 -8.87
N ASN A 506 -34.37 23.52 -8.25
CA ASN A 506 -33.45 24.42 -8.95
C ASN A 506 -32.58 23.65 -9.97
N ARG A 507 -32.13 22.43 -9.65
CA ARG A 507 -31.38 21.55 -10.58
C ARG A 507 -32.21 21.13 -11.78
N ALA A 508 -33.44 20.64 -11.54
CA ALA A 508 -34.33 20.26 -12.63
C ALA A 508 -34.69 21.49 -13.50
N LYS A 509 -34.95 22.64 -12.88
CA LYS A 509 -35.21 23.90 -13.58
C LYS A 509 -34.01 24.34 -14.44
N SER A 510 -32.80 24.25 -13.93
CA SER A 510 -31.59 24.60 -14.72
C SER A 510 -31.46 23.76 -15.98
N ALA A 511 -31.75 22.46 -15.89
CA ALA A 511 -31.71 21.57 -17.05
C ALA A 511 -32.79 21.92 -18.08
N VAL A 512 -34.03 22.18 -17.63
CA VAL A 512 -35.11 22.62 -18.52
C VAL A 512 -34.79 23.97 -19.16
N ASP A 513 -34.39 24.97 -18.36
CA ASP A 513 -34.05 26.32 -18.85
C ASP A 513 -32.94 26.26 -19.90
N TYR A 514 -31.93 25.37 -19.71
CA TYR A 514 -30.86 25.17 -20.68
C TYR A 514 -31.38 24.62 -22.01
N LEU A 515 -32.25 23.60 -21.96
CA LEU A 515 -32.83 23.00 -23.16
C LEU A 515 -33.75 23.96 -23.92
N VAL A 516 -34.56 24.72 -23.20
CA VAL A 516 -35.44 25.75 -23.77
C VAL A 516 -34.61 26.87 -24.43
N THR A 517 -33.58 27.36 -23.70
CA THR A 517 -32.82 28.54 -24.16
C THR A 517 -31.87 28.21 -25.32
N ASN A 518 -31.17 27.06 -25.26
CA ASN A 518 -30.12 26.77 -26.24
C ASN A 518 -30.61 25.97 -27.43
N TYR A 519 -31.72 25.20 -27.29
CA TYR A 519 -32.24 24.35 -28.36
C TYR A 519 -33.64 24.74 -28.83
N GLY A 520 -34.26 25.76 -28.22
CA GLY A 520 -35.54 26.26 -28.64
C GLY A 520 -36.72 25.32 -28.44
N ILE A 521 -36.56 24.33 -27.54
CA ILE A 521 -37.63 23.36 -27.24
C ILE A 521 -38.69 24.04 -26.38
N ASP A 522 -39.95 23.88 -26.76
CA ASP A 522 -41.06 24.50 -26.02
C ASP A 522 -41.09 24.01 -24.55
N ARG A 523 -41.22 24.93 -23.61
CA ARG A 523 -41.30 24.64 -22.16
C ARG A 523 -42.49 23.70 -21.83
N SER A 524 -43.57 23.78 -22.58
CA SER A 524 -44.77 22.94 -22.40
C SER A 524 -44.50 21.45 -22.62
N ARG A 525 -43.38 21.11 -23.26
CA ARG A 525 -42.94 19.73 -23.50
C ARG A 525 -42.17 19.13 -22.35
N PHE A 526 -41.96 19.89 -21.29
CA PHE A 526 -41.26 19.41 -20.09
C PHE A 526 -42.20 19.41 -18.90
N ILE A 527 -42.19 18.34 -18.12
CA ILE A 527 -42.76 18.25 -16.80
C ILE A 527 -41.63 18.32 -15.78
N LEU A 528 -41.57 19.42 -15.03
CA LEU A 528 -40.55 19.63 -14.02
C LEU A 528 -41.02 19.05 -12.69
N MET A 529 -40.22 18.16 -12.13
CA MET A 529 -40.48 17.50 -10.86
C MET A 529 -39.27 17.58 -9.94
N TYR A 530 -39.46 17.44 -8.66
CA TYR A 530 -38.41 17.36 -7.67
C TYR A 530 -38.67 16.23 -6.68
N GLY A 531 -37.62 15.48 -6.33
CA GLY A 531 -37.69 14.37 -5.39
C GLY A 531 -36.89 14.61 -4.11
N GLY A 532 -36.22 15.78 -3.98
CA GLY A 532 -35.40 16.07 -2.81
C GLY A 532 -34.37 14.94 -2.56
N GLU A 533 -34.32 14.47 -1.31
CA GLU A 533 -33.50 13.34 -0.85
C GLU A 533 -34.29 12.02 -0.75
N GLU A 534 -35.56 12.00 -1.09
CA GLU A 534 -36.46 10.89 -0.77
C GLU A 534 -36.26 9.63 -1.62
N THR A 535 -35.61 9.75 -2.79
CA THR A 535 -35.34 8.65 -3.71
C THR A 535 -33.84 8.52 -4.04
N PRO A 536 -33.01 8.07 -3.08
CA PRO A 536 -31.59 7.93 -3.30
C PRO A 536 -31.29 6.75 -4.22
N LEU A 537 -30.33 6.91 -5.15
CA LEU A 537 -29.75 5.80 -5.93
C LEU A 537 -28.71 5.02 -5.11
N SER A 538 -28.10 5.67 -4.14
CA SER A 538 -27.10 5.05 -3.26
C SER A 538 -27.32 5.48 -1.82
N ILE A 539 -27.22 4.52 -0.89
CA ILE A 539 -27.60 4.71 0.53
C ILE A 539 -26.40 5.16 1.39
N SER A 540 -25.15 5.08 0.94
CA SER A 540 -24.00 5.41 1.79
C SER A 540 -22.75 5.89 1.06
N GLY A 541 -21.93 6.72 1.77
CA GLY A 541 -20.61 7.18 1.39
C GLY A 541 -20.54 8.39 0.46
N ASN A 542 -19.32 8.92 0.25
CA ASN A 542 -19.11 10.12 -0.59
C ASN A 542 -19.46 9.91 -2.06
N ALA A 543 -19.19 8.71 -2.61
CA ALA A 543 -19.58 8.33 -3.96
C ALA A 543 -21.11 8.24 -4.11
N GLY A 544 -21.79 7.67 -3.14
CA GLY A 544 -23.24 7.64 -3.09
C GLY A 544 -23.88 9.03 -3.10
N ASN A 545 -23.31 9.97 -2.37
CA ASN A 545 -23.75 11.36 -2.38
C ASN A 545 -23.63 12.01 -3.76
N LEU A 546 -22.60 11.71 -4.56
CA LEU A 546 -22.51 12.21 -5.93
C LEU A 546 -23.62 11.62 -6.81
N MET A 547 -23.88 10.32 -6.71
CA MET A 547 -24.94 9.64 -7.47
C MET A 547 -26.33 10.22 -7.17
N ASN A 548 -26.54 10.64 -5.92
CA ASN A 548 -27.82 11.21 -5.49
C ASN A 548 -28.03 12.66 -5.96
N ARG A 549 -26.97 13.43 -6.21
CA ARG A 549 -27.03 14.80 -6.73
C ARG A 549 -27.19 14.80 -8.24
N ARG A 550 -28.38 14.47 -8.72
CA ARG A 550 -28.63 14.25 -10.14
C ARG A 550 -29.91 14.91 -10.63
N VAL A 551 -30.03 14.98 -11.93
CA VAL A 551 -31.28 15.20 -12.66
C VAL A 551 -31.49 14.03 -13.62
N GLU A 552 -32.64 13.45 -13.56
CA GLU A 552 -33.10 12.36 -14.45
C GLU A 552 -34.05 12.89 -15.50
N PHE A 553 -33.93 12.35 -16.71
CA PHE A 553 -34.88 12.58 -17.80
C PHE A 553 -35.61 11.29 -18.11
N ARG A 554 -36.89 11.34 -18.28
CA ARG A 554 -37.68 10.22 -18.77
C ARG A 554 -38.88 10.70 -19.59
N VAL A 555 -39.39 9.87 -20.44
CA VAL A 555 -40.64 10.16 -21.16
C VAL A 555 -41.78 10.29 -20.15
N CYS A 556 -42.62 11.27 -20.35
CA CYS A 556 -43.76 11.52 -19.45
C CYS A 556 -44.70 10.32 -19.37
N THR A 557 -45.24 10.08 -18.18
CA THR A 557 -46.29 9.10 -17.92
C THR A 557 -47.57 9.80 -17.51
N THR A 558 -48.71 9.10 -17.59
CA THR A 558 -50.04 9.66 -17.31
C THR A 558 -50.24 10.20 -15.89
N GLY A 559 -49.32 9.89 -14.97
CA GLY A 559 -49.33 10.39 -13.59
C GLY A 559 -48.42 11.59 -13.33
N ASP A 560 -47.65 12.03 -14.32
CA ASP A 560 -46.70 13.13 -14.14
C ASP A 560 -47.43 14.48 -14.23
N SER A 561 -47.06 15.40 -13.34
CA SER A 561 -47.55 16.78 -13.33
C SER A 561 -46.44 17.77 -13.03
N ASP A 562 -46.49 18.93 -13.67
CA ASP A 562 -45.51 20.00 -13.44
C ASP A 562 -45.63 20.51 -11.99
N MET A 563 -44.54 20.49 -11.25
CA MET A 563 -44.51 20.87 -9.84
C MET A 563 -44.08 22.34 -9.71
N ALA A 564 -44.83 23.10 -8.95
CA ALA A 564 -44.43 24.45 -8.57
C ALA A 564 -43.19 24.42 -7.68
N ARG A 565 -42.45 25.54 -7.64
CA ARG A 565 -41.32 25.65 -6.69
C ARG A 565 -41.79 25.40 -5.26
N PRO A 566 -41.15 24.46 -4.53
CA PRO A 566 -41.54 24.19 -3.15
C PRO A 566 -41.26 25.40 -2.24
N GLU A 567 -42.04 25.52 -1.18
CA GLU A 567 -41.75 26.47 -0.11
C GLU A 567 -40.42 26.09 0.58
N GLY A 568 -39.62 27.06 0.95
CA GLY A 568 -38.34 26.87 1.62
C GLY A 568 -37.35 27.96 1.31
N PRO A 569 -36.23 27.98 2.04
CA PRO A 569 -35.15 28.94 1.82
C PRO A 569 -34.53 28.78 0.42
N ASP A 570 -33.94 29.84 -0.10
CA ASP A 570 -33.17 29.73 -1.35
C ASP A 570 -32.01 28.74 -1.20
N ALA A 571 -31.94 27.77 -2.09
CA ALA A 571 -31.06 26.64 -1.98
C ALA A 571 -30.11 26.55 -3.18
N GLY A 572 -28.83 26.35 -2.89
CA GLY A 572 -27.77 26.17 -3.86
C GLY A 572 -27.31 27.45 -4.53
N SER A 573 -26.19 27.37 -5.28
CA SER A 573 -25.69 28.46 -6.11
C SER A 573 -25.61 28.02 -7.58
N GLY A 574 -26.15 28.87 -8.47
CA GLY A 574 -26.04 28.74 -9.92
C GLY A 574 -25.00 29.69 -10.46
N GLY A 575 -24.31 29.32 -11.57
CA GLY A 575 -23.19 30.03 -12.13
C GLY A 575 -23.42 31.51 -12.36
N SER A 576 -22.39 32.26 -11.99
CA SER A 576 -22.08 33.64 -12.37
C SER A 576 -23.18 34.70 -12.26
N LYS A 577 -23.40 35.20 -11.05
CA LYS A 577 -23.57 36.64 -10.85
C LYS A 577 -22.45 37.14 -9.95
N SER A 578 -21.64 38.03 -10.51
CA SER A 578 -20.68 38.91 -9.84
C SER A 578 -21.30 39.50 -8.56
N GLY A 579 -20.65 39.26 -7.41
CA GLY A 579 -20.79 40.05 -6.20
C GLY A 579 -21.80 39.57 -5.17
N SER A 580 -21.39 38.63 -4.33
CA SER A 580 -21.64 38.68 -2.88
C SER A 580 -20.60 37.81 -2.16
N THR A 581 -19.84 38.46 -1.31
CA THR A 581 -18.89 37.88 -0.38
C THR A 581 -19.63 36.96 0.60
N TYR A 582 -19.45 35.63 0.42
CA TYR A 582 -19.86 34.66 1.43
C TYR A 582 -18.69 34.43 2.39
N SER A 583 -18.81 34.93 3.62
CA SER A 583 -17.96 34.55 4.74
C SER A 583 -18.54 33.30 5.40
N GLY A 584 -18.26 32.15 4.87
CA GLY A 584 -18.58 30.86 5.45
C GLY A 584 -17.31 30.15 5.86
N ASN A 585 -17.30 29.74 7.12
CA ASN A 585 -16.24 29.08 7.87
C ASN A 585 -15.53 28.00 7.03
N LYS A 586 -14.25 28.23 6.69
CA LYS A 586 -13.36 27.24 6.09
C LYS A 586 -12.83 26.33 7.18
N ASN A 587 -13.56 25.33 7.59
CA ASN A 587 -13.02 24.21 8.37
C ASN A 587 -13.93 22.99 8.23
N SER A 588 -13.76 22.26 7.15
CA SER A 588 -13.90 20.80 7.08
C SER A 588 -13.25 20.37 5.78
N GLY A 589 -12.06 19.82 5.94
CA GLY A 589 -11.26 19.27 4.85
C GLY A 589 -11.92 18.07 4.21
N TYR A 590 -11.52 17.87 2.98
CA TYR A 590 -11.55 16.73 2.06
C TYR A 590 -12.59 15.62 2.24
#